data_96802ed0eaa15115567cba4ddb18c452
#
_entry.id   96802ed0eaa15115567cba4ddb18c452
#
_cell.length_a   1.000
_cell.length_b   1.000
_cell.length_c   1.000
_cell.angle_alpha   90.00
_cell.angle_beta   90.00
_cell.angle_gamma   90.00
#
_symmetry.space_group_name_H-M   'P 1'
#
loop_
_entity.id
_entity.type
_entity.pdbx_description
1 polymer ?
#
loop_
_entity_poly.entity_id
_entity_poly.type
_entity_poly.pdbx_seq_one_letter_code
_entity_poly.pdbx_strand_id
1 'polypeptide(L)'
;MNRKVVACLSVLLIVVLTSCGGEKTSESNRVVVGIPADVNTFNPLFAFTVDEGAITELLYLSLADFQWNAEQGELEAYPMLAKSWEWAKDSSSITFHLRDDVKWSDGVPLTANDVVFSLDVYSDPVVDSRLFGIFEDLYTDKENHIDVAKSFVVKSDYELQINFKPHSSPDLVDIVHPVIPKHIFERYKRKDLETAKDNFNPVTSGMFVLKKWDRNQTITLGVNKNSFLYKPDKISELVFKVIPDYTSRLTQMKKGEIDLMELIKTEDINDLKNNVNVMLKTIEGREYEYIGWNNIDPKTYEEKKEFAPNKLFGDKETRIALTYAINRQEILEDYLYNYGELAATPISPIFKSAYDQNIKQYEYNPDKAKKILTDEGWSDSNNNGIIDKNGVEFEFTLTIPSGNPLRPYEATIIKNNLKAIGIEVNIATLEMGTMMDDIIARKQDSWIAAWYIPIPIELKSYWYSDLQNTPLNFVGYQNKTADKLMDKLKIHLPKERQKKLYYQFQEIIHEDQPVTFMYWISDIVGINKRIKNINITPLGAITHCWEWSVK
;
A
#
# COMPACT_ATOMS: atom_id res chain seq x y z
N MET A 1 -41.88 -34.29 -76.52
CA MET A 1 -40.89 -34.47 -77.60
C MET A 1 -39.75 -33.47 -77.43
N ASN A 2 -38.54 -33.98 -77.44
CA ASN A 2 -37.22 -33.34 -77.38
C ASN A 2 -36.67 -32.83 -76.08
N ARG A 3 -35.84 -33.76 -75.55
CA ARG A 3 -34.80 -33.51 -74.57
C ARG A 3 -33.70 -32.64 -75.19
N LYS A 4 -33.23 -31.67 -74.47
CA LYS A 4 -31.88 -31.11 -74.66
C LYS A 4 -31.11 -31.19 -73.41
N VAL A 5 -29.98 -31.90 -73.47
CA VAL A 5 -28.94 -32.14 -72.50
C VAL A 5 -28.17 -30.80 -72.34
N VAL A 6 -28.03 -30.32 -71.13
CA VAL A 6 -27.08 -29.25 -70.80
C VAL A 6 -25.98 -29.85 -69.95
N ALA A 7 -24.76 -29.88 -70.50
CA ALA A 7 -23.55 -30.28 -69.82
C ALA A 7 -23.08 -29.15 -68.87
N CYS A 8 -22.96 -29.44 -67.60
CA CYS A 8 -22.30 -28.56 -66.61
C CYS A 8 -20.79 -28.77 -66.66
N LEU A 9 -20.05 -27.76 -67.12
CA LEU A 9 -18.61 -27.64 -66.96
C LEU A 9 -18.33 -27.20 -65.49
N SER A 10 -17.78 -28.09 -64.70
CA SER A 10 -17.25 -27.74 -63.38
C SER A 10 -15.86 -27.14 -63.52
N VAL A 11 -15.73 -25.83 -63.37
CA VAL A 11 -14.45 -25.15 -63.25
C VAL A 11 -13.97 -25.29 -61.83
N LEU A 12 -12.93 -26.07 -61.60
CA LEU A 12 -12.25 -26.23 -60.32
C LEU A 12 -11.36 -24.99 -60.10
N LEU A 13 -11.80 -24.05 -59.27
CA LEU A 13 -11.02 -22.88 -58.86
C LEU A 13 -10.09 -23.27 -57.70
N ILE A 14 -8.82 -23.58 -58.04
CA ILE A 14 -7.77 -23.78 -57.04
C ILE A 14 -7.38 -22.40 -56.51
N VAL A 15 -7.88 -22.06 -55.30
CA VAL A 15 -7.42 -20.89 -54.54
C VAL A 15 -6.12 -21.28 -53.86
N VAL A 16 -4.99 -20.84 -54.39
CA VAL A 16 -3.69 -20.90 -53.73
C VAL A 16 -3.71 -19.89 -52.59
N LEU A 17 -3.97 -20.35 -51.38
CA LEU A 17 -3.74 -19.56 -50.17
C LEU A 17 -2.23 -19.38 -49.97
N THR A 18 -1.67 -18.30 -50.49
CA THR A 18 -0.38 -17.82 -50.05
C THR A 18 -0.54 -17.39 -48.59
N SER A 19 -0.21 -18.27 -47.68
CA SER A 19 -0.01 -17.92 -46.28
C SER A 19 1.13 -16.90 -46.21
N CYS A 20 0.79 -15.61 -46.05
CA CYS A 20 1.75 -14.65 -45.52
C CYS A 20 2.17 -15.16 -44.14
N GLY A 21 3.42 -15.61 -44.04
CA GLY A 21 4.07 -15.87 -42.75
C GLY A 21 4.21 -14.56 -42.00
N GLY A 22 3.12 -14.11 -41.34
CA GLY A 22 3.22 -13.21 -40.22
C GLY A 22 4.06 -13.92 -39.16
N GLU A 23 5.12 -13.30 -38.69
CA GLU A 23 5.80 -13.77 -37.48
C GLU A 23 4.72 -14.12 -36.45
N LYS A 24 4.64 -15.40 -36.11
CA LYS A 24 3.95 -15.83 -34.91
C LYS A 24 4.71 -15.19 -33.76
N THR A 25 4.34 -13.98 -33.37
CA THR A 25 4.66 -13.47 -32.03
C THR A 25 4.11 -14.51 -31.08
N SER A 26 5.00 -15.24 -30.46
CA SER A 26 4.64 -16.39 -29.67
C SER A 26 3.71 -15.92 -28.53
N GLU A 27 2.46 -16.34 -28.54
CA GLU A 27 1.54 -16.26 -27.38
C GLU A 27 2.20 -16.85 -26.11
N SER A 28 3.35 -17.50 -26.28
CA SER A 28 4.06 -18.22 -25.23
C SER A 28 4.62 -17.31 -24.13
N ASN A 29 5.04 -16.06 -24.40
CA ASN A 29 5.71 -15.17 -23.42
C ASN A 29 4.85 -13.97 -22.99
N ARG A 30 3.55 -14.08 -23.16
CA ARG A 30 2.56 -13.11 -22.69
C ARG A 30 2.03 -13.49 -21.31
N VAL A 31 1.91 -12.50 -20.43
CA VAL A 31 1.30 -12.63 -19.09
C VAL A 31 0.09 -11.71 -18.97
N VAL A 32 -1.00 -12.21 -18.40
CA VAL A 32 -2.26 -11.48 -18.21
C VAL A 32 -2.54 -11.31 -16.72
N VAL A 33 -2.59 -10.07 -16.25
CA VAL A 33 -2.92 -9.69 -14.87
C VAL A 33 -4.37 -9.21 -14.81
N GLY A 34 -5.19 -9.77 -13.94
CA GLY A 34 -6.55 -9.32 -13.72
C GLY A 34 -6.63 -8.20 -12.68
N ILE A 35 -7.05 -7.00 -13.10
CA ILE A 35 -7.20 -5.83 -12.23
C ILE A 35 -8.67 -5.43 -12.05
N PRO A 36 -9.06 -4.83 -10.90
CA PRO A 36 -10.45 -4.47 -10.63
C PRO A 36 -10.93 -3.22 -11.36
N ALA A 37 -10.03 -2.30 -11.69
CA ALA A 37 -10.37 -1.01 -12.31
C ALA A 37 -9.35 -0.64 -13.38
N ASP A 38 -9.77 0.21 -14.32
CA ASP A 38 -8.86 0.83 -15.29
C ASP A 38 -8.04 1.94 -14.61
N VAL A 39 -6.90 2.27 -15.20
CA VAL A 39 -6.09 3.41 -14.76
C VAL A 39 -6.63 4.72 -15.32
N ASN A 40 -6.40 5.82 -14.61
CA ASN A 40 -6.74 7.15 -15.10
C ASN A 40 -5.61 7.74 -15.96
N THR A 41 -4.37 7.37 -15.66
CA THR A 41 -3.17 7.97 -16.25
C THR A 41 -2.00 6.98 -16.29
N PHE A 42 -1.00 7.25 -17.14
CA PHE A 42 0.32 6.62 -17.09
C PHE A 42 1.40 7.60 -16.64
N ASN A 43 1.02 8.78 -16.12
CA ASN A 43 1.99 9.73 -15.58
C ASN A 43 2.19 9.47 -14.08
N PRO A 44 3.42 9.18 -13.63
CA PRO A 44 3.68 8.89 -12.22
C PRO A 44 3.44 10.06 -11.26
N LEU A 45 3.29 11.30 -11.77
CA LEU A 45 2.86 12.46 -10.96
C LEU A 45 1.47 12.27 -10.35
N PHE A 46 0.56 11.61 -11.09
CA PHE A 46 -0.87 11.51 -10.82
C PHE A 46 -1.34 10.05 -10.64
N ALA A 47 -0.43 9.13 -10.39
CA ALA A 47 -0.73 7.72 -10.15
C ALA A 47 -1.11 7.52 -8.67
N PHE A 48 -2.38 7.73 -8.32
CA PHE A 48 -2.87 7.70 -6.94
C PHE A 48 -3.33 6.32 -6.47
N THR A 49 -3.61 5.39 -7.38
CA THR A 49 -4.01 4.02 -7.01
C THR A 49 -2.80 3.07 -7.02
N VAL A 50 -2.93 1.93 -6.35
CA VAL A 50 -1.88 0.89 -6.30
C VAL A 50 -1.56 0.38 -7.70
N ASP A 51 -2.59 0.08 -8.51
CA ASP A 51 -2.41 -0.42 -9.88
C ASP A 51 -1.73 0.63 -10.78
N GLU A 52 -2.11 1.91 -10.67
CA GLU A 52 -1.45 3.01 -11.39
C GLU A 52 0.03 3.15 -11.00
N GLY A 53 0.32 3.10 -9.70
CA GLY A 53 1.70 3.12 -9.18
C GLY A 53 2.53 1.98 -9.75
N ALA A 54 2.04 0.74 -9.64
CA ALA A 54 2.71 -0.44 -10.12
C ALA A 54 2.95 -0.41 -11.66
N ILE A 55 1.98 0.04 -12.45
CA ILE A 55 2.13 0.18 -13.89
C ILE A 55 3.14 1.27 -14.25
N THR A 56 3.12 2.42 -13.57
CA THR A 56 4.07 3.51 -13.85
C THR A 56 5.51 3.15 -13.49
N GLU A 57 5.75 2.32 -12.46
CA GLU A 57 7.06 1.79 -12.12
C GLU A 57 7.64 0.85 -13.21
N LEU A 58 6.79 0.18 -13.98
CA LEU A 58 7.22 -0.61 -15.14
C LEU A 58 7.60 0.27 -16.35
N LEU A 59 7.00 1.47 -16.44
CA LEU A 59 7.15 2.39 -17.56
C LEU A 59 8.30 3.39 -17.36
N TYR A 60 8.64 3.75 -16.12
CA TYR A 60 9.63 4.78 -15.81
C TYR A 60 10.70 4.28 -14.86
N LEU A 61 11.94 4.64 -15.12
CA LEU A 61 13.05 4.34 -14.24
C LEU A 61 13.13 5.38 -13.11
N SER A 62 13.52 4.91 -11.93
CA SER A 62 13.96 5.73 -10.80
C SER A 62 15.49 5.71 -10.71
N LEU A 63 16.08 6.58 -9.88
CA LEU A 63 17.54 6.61 -9.67
C LEU A 63 18.09 5.28 -9.14
N ALA A 64 17.39 4.68 -8.18
CA ALA A 64 17.66 3.36 -7.64
C ALA A 64 16.42 2.47 -7.70
N ASP A 65 16.61 1.17 -7.62
CA ASP A 65 15.60 0.15 -7.46
C ASP A 65 15.56 -0.27 -6.00
N PHE A 66 14.35 -0.42 -5.42
CA PHE A 66 14.19 -0.93 -4.07
C PHE A 66 13.74 -2.38 -4.11
N GLN A 67 14.45 -3.24 -3.39
CA GLN A 67 14.12 -4.64 -3.23
C GLN A 67 13.86 -4.96 -1.76
N TRP A 68 12.97 -5.92 -1.54
CA TRP A 68 12.65 -6.37 -0.20
C TRP A 68 13.62 -7.44 0.28
N ASN A 69 14.39 -7.13 1.33
CA ASN A 69 15.18 -8.13 2.02
C ASN A 69 14.30 -8.86 3.05
N ALA A 70 13.82 -10.06 2.70
CA ALA A 70 12.95 -10.85 3.56
C ALA A 70 13.63 -11.39 4.83
N GLU A 71 14.98 -11.44 4.87
CA GLU A 71 15.71 -11.88 6.06
C GLU A 71 15.74 -10.78 7.13
N GLN A 72 15.91 -9.55 6.71
CA GLN A 72 15.98 -8.40 7.60
C GLN A 72 14.64 -7.65 7.73
N GLY A 73 13.70 -7.86 6.78
CA GLY A 73 12.42 -7.17 6.77
C GLY A 73 12.58 -5.67 6.50
N GLU A 74 13.40 -5.32 5.51
CA GLU A 74 13.69 -3.92 5.15
C GLU A 74 13.93 -3.74 3.66
N LEU A 75 13.90 -2.49 3.21
CA LEU A 75 14.27 -2.12 1.85
C LEU A 75 15.79 -2.11 1.66
N GLU A 76 16.25 -2.63 0.53
CA GLU A 76 17.61 -2.46 0.05
C GLU A 76 17.60 -1.75 -1.30
N ALA A 77 18.46 -0.74 -1.44
CA ALA A 77 18.59 0.02 -2.68
C ALA A 77 19.65 -0.58 -3.59
N TYR A 78 19.30 -0.77 -4.86
CA TYR A 78 20.15 -1.30 -5.92
C TYR A 78 20.29 -0.29 -7.06
N PRO A 79 21.42 -0.29 -7.80
CA PRO A 79 21.59 0.55 -8.99
C PRO A 79 20.46 0.35 -10.02
N MET A 80 19.91 1.47 -10.53
CA MET A 80 18.93 1.45 -11.62
C MET A 80 19.34 2.49 -12.67
N LEU A 81 18.74 3.70 -12.70
CA LEU A 81 19.21 4.79 -13.56
C LEU A 81 20.58 5.28 -13.11
N ALA A 82 20.84 5.35 -11.81
CA ALA A 82 22.18 5.56 -11.28
C ALA A 82 22.96 4.25 -11.23
N LYS A 83 24.18 4.23 -11.74
CA LYS A 83 25.13 3.12 -11.63
C LYS A 83 25.65 2.98 -10.20
N SER A 84 25.80 4.12 -9.51
CA SER A 84 26.28 4.23 -8.13
C SER A 84 25.93 5.60 -7.56
N TRP A 85 26.06 5.71 -6.24
CA TRP A 85 25.93 6.97 -5.52
C TRP A 85 26.87 7.03 -4.32
N GLU A 86 27.20 8.25 -3.90
CA GLU A 86 28.09 8.50 -2.78
C GLU A 86 27.51 9.58 -1.88
N TRP A 87 27.37 9.27 -0.59
CA TRP A 87 27.00 10.24 0.44
C TRP A 87 28.22 11.06 0.89
N ALA A 88 28.02 12.35 1.08
CA ALA A 88 28.96 13.15 1.86
C ALA A 88 29.10 12.60 3.29
N LYS A 89 30.28 12.76 3.91
CA LYS A 89 30.54 12.19 5.26
C LYS A 89 29.59 12.69 6.34
N ASP A 90 29.05 13.88 6.17
CA ASP A 90 28.10 14.54 7.07
C ASP A 90 26.65 14.42 6.61
N SER A 91 26.39 13.60 5.58
CA SER A 91 25.09 13.43 4.92
C SER A 91 24.47 14.73 4.37
N SER A 92 25.25 15.80 4.22
CA SER A 92 24.77 17.09 3.68
C SER A 92 24.45 17.04 2.19
N SER A 93 24.94 16.02 1.47
CA SER A 93 24.66 15.81 0.06
C SER A 93 24.88 14.37 -0.36
N ILE A 94 24.29 14.00 -1.50
CA ILE A 94 24.52 12.75 -2.21
C ILE A 94 24.87 13.05 -3.66
N THR A 95 25.85 12.33 -4.23
CA THR A 95 26.20 12.42 -5.65
C THR A 95 25.81 11.12 -6.35
N PHE A 96 25.00 11.21 -7.40
CA PHE A 96 24.61 10.10 -8.27
C PHE A 96 25.41 10.10 -9.56
N HIS A 97 25.93 8.92 -9.95
CA HIS A 97 26.56 8.66 -11.24
C HIS A 97 25.57 7.91 -12.12
N LEU A 98 24.99 8.61 -13.09
CA LEU A 98 23.93 8.04 -13.94
C LEU A 98 24.51 7.16 -15.06
N ARG A 99 23.65 6.32 -15.61
CA ARG A 99 23.90 5.55 -16.83
C ARG A 99 23.90 6.50 -18.03
N ASP A 100 24.80 6.25 -18.97
CA ASP A 100 24.93 6.98 -20.25
C ASP A 100 24.36 6.20 -21.44
N ASP A 101 23.86 4.99 -21.18
CA ASP A 101 23.28 4.08 -22.17
C ASP A 101 21.73 4.05 -22.12
N VAL A 102 21.10 4.85 -21.25
CA VAL A 102 19.63 4.93 -21.14
C VAL A 102 19.07 6.01 -22.04
N LYS A 103 18.01 5.65 -22.79
CA LYS A 103 17.26 6.55 -23.63
C LYS A 103 15.77 6.43 -23.36
N TRP A 104 15.07 7.50 -23.55
CA TRP A 104 13.62 7.49 -23.65
C TRP A 104 13.14 6.65 -24.84
N SER A 105 11.91 6.19 -24.83
CA SER A 105 11.33 5.33 -25.88
C SER A 105 11.26 5.99 -27.28
N ASP A 106 11.39 7.32 -27.32
CA ASP A 106 11.52 8.12 -28.55
C ASP A 106 12.97 8.31 -29.03
N GLY A 107 13.94 7.77 -28.27
CA GLY A 107 15.36 7.79 -28.60
C GLY A 107 16.16 8.94 -28.01
N VAL A 108 15.55 9.91 -27.32
CA VAL A 108 16.24 11.02 -26.64
C VAL A 108 17.02 10.47 -25.44
N PRO A 109 18.30 10.87 -25.20
CA PRO A 109 19.04 10.46 -24.01
C PRO A 109 18.36 10.92 -22.72
N LEU A 110 18.35 10.07 -21.70
CA LEU A 110 17.92 10.42 -20.35
C LEU A 110 19.13 10.98 -19.59
N THR A 111 18.99 12.16 -18.97
CA THR A 111 20.07 12.89 -18.34
C THR A 111 19.74 13.36 -16.92
N ALA A 112 20.72 13.90 -16.22
CA ALA A 112 20.56 14.54 -14.91
C ALA A 112 19.52 15.68 -14.93
N ASN A 113 19.34 16.35 -16.07
CA ASN A 113 18.35 17.40 -16.23
C ASN A 113 16.89 16.85 -16.17
N ASP A 114 16.66 15.61 -16.60
CA ASP A 114 15.34 14.97 -16.45
C ASP A 114 15.05 14.68 -14.99
N VAL A 115 16.05 14.26 -14.22
CA VAL A 115 15.92 14.00 -12.77
C VAL A 115 15.57 15.29 -12.02
N VAL A 116 16.34 16.35 -12.25
CA VAL A 116 16.10 17.67 -11.62
C VAL A 116 14.71 18.18 -11.98
N PHE A 117 14.34 18.12 -13.26
CA PHE A 117 13.01 18.53 -13.73
C PHE A 117 11.90 17.73 -13.06
N SER A 118 12.09 16.42 -12.90
CA SER A 118 11.09 15.56 -12.26
C SER A 118 10.84 15.95 -10.81
N LEU A 119 11.88 16.13 -10.01
CA LEU A 119 11.77 16.51 -8.60
C LEU A 119 11.18 17.91 -8.42
N ASP A 120 11.56 18.86 -9.31
CA ASP A 120 10.97 20.20 -9.36
C ASP A 120 9.46 20.14 -9.62
N VAL A 121 9.02 19.33 -10.59
CA VAL A 121 7.58 19.16 -10.91
C VAL A 121 6.83 18.44 -9.79
N TYR A 122 7.43 17.40 -9.18
CA TYR A 122 6.79 16.68 -8.08
C TYR A 122 6.50 17.58 -6.87
N SER A 123 7.37 18.54 -6.59
CA SER A 123 7.24 19.45 -5.44
C SER A 123 6.46 20.73 -5.73
N ASP A 124 6.04 20.95 -6.98
CA ASP A 124 5.35 22.19 -7.37
C ASP A 124 3.91 22.21 -6.83
N PRO A 125 3.53 23.18 -5.98
CA PRO A 125 2.18 23.26 -5.39
C PRO A 125 1.07 23.46 -6.42
N VAL A 126 1.39 23.97 -7.63
CA VAL A 126 0.42 24.13 -8.71
C VAL A 126 0.12 22.80 -9.40
N VAL A 127 1.06 21.85 -9.37
CA VAL A 127 0.88 20.51 -9.93
C VAL A 127 0.09 19.62 -9.01
N ASP A 128 0.27 19.78 -7.69
CA ASP A 128 -0.39 18.98 -6.66
C ASP A 128 -0.22 17.46 -6.92
N SER A 129 1.04 17.07 -7.11
CA SER A 129 1.39 15.68 -7.41
C SER A 129 1.17 14.77 -6.21
N ARG A 130 1.08 13.46 -6.43
CA ARG A 130 0.98 12.47 -5.35
C ARG A 130 2.12 12.51 -4.32
N LEU A 131 3.24 13.15 -4.66
CA LEU A 131 4.42 13.29 -3.82
C LEU A 131 4.61 14.73 -3.30
N PHE A 132 3.61 15.59 -3.49
CA PHE A 132 3.69 16.95 -2.97
C PHE A 132 3.90 16.94 -1.44
N GLY A 133 4.86 17.73 -0.98
CA GLY A 133 5.14 17.90 0.45
C GLY A 133 6.08 16.87 1.09
N ILE A 134 6.53 15.81 0.36
CA ILE A 134 7.44 14.80 0.95
C ILE A 134 8.93 15.21 0.96
N PHE A 135 9.31 16.29 0.28
CA PHE A 135 10.70 16.72 0.09
C PHE A 135 11.23 17.60 1.22
N GLU A 136 10.86 17.30 2.47
CA GLU A 136 11.20 18.12 3.65
C GLU A 136 12.70 18.31 3.86
N ASP A 137 13.53 17.37 3.45
CA ASP A 137 14.98 17.39 3.63
C ASP A 137 15.71 18.24 2.57
N LEU A 138 15.07 18.53 1.44
CA LEU A 138 15.61 19.41 0.41
C LEU A 138 15.37 20.89 0.75
N TYR A 139 16.16 21.78 0.16
CA TYR A 139 15.88 23.22 0.25
C TYR A 139 14.56 23.51 -0.46
N THR A 140 13.59 24.05 0.27
CA THR A 140 12.26 24.40 -0.24
C THR A 140 11.93 25.86 0.09
N ASP A 141 11.01 26.43 -0.65
CA ASP A 141 10.40 27.72 -0.33
C ASP A 141 9.28 27.58 0.73
N LYS A 142 8.51 28.65 0.93
CA LYS A 142 7.42 28.67 1.92
C LYS A 142 6.21 27.81 1.57
N GLU A 143 6.10 27.41 0.30
CA GLU A 143 5.03 26.59 -0.24
C GLU A 143 5.47 25.12 -0.39
N ASN A 144 6.63 24.75 0.19
CA ASN A 144 7.27 23.43 0.09
C ASN A 144 7.74 23.05 -1.34
N HIS A 145 7.80 24.01 -2.27
CA HIS A 145 8.39 23.79 -3.58
C HIS A 145 9.90 23.78 -3.47
N ILE A 146 10.58 22.82 -4.15
CA ILE A 146 12.04 22.68 -4.11
C ILE A 146 12.73 23.93 -4.70
N ASP A 147 13.66 24.49 -3.95
CA ASP A 147 14.62 25.47 -4.46
C ASP A 147 15.69 24.74 -5.29
N VAL A 148 15.44 24.64 -6.59
CA VAL A 148 16.28 23.89 -7.55
C VAL A 148 17.73 24.36 -7.50
N ALA A 149 17.97 25.67 -7.38
CA ALA A 149 19.33 26.23 -7.41
C ALA A 149 20.16 25.87 -6.17
N LYS A 150 19.51 25.69 -5.01
CA LYS A 150 20.18 25.27 -3.78
C LYS A 150 20.27 23.75 -3.66
N SER A 151 19.24 23.04 -4.10
CA SER A 151 19.12 21.60 -3.91
C SER A 151 19.95 20.80 -4.91
N PHE A 152 20.18 21.29 -6.13
CA PHE A 152 20.82 20.50 -7.18
C PHE A 152 22.06 21.15 -7.77
N VAL A 153 23.07 20.31 -8.04
CA VAL A 153 24.24 20.65 -8.83
C VAL A 153 24.40 19.62 -9.95
N VAL A 154 24.02 20.00 -11.16
CA VAL A 154 24.25 19.20 -12.36
C VAL A 154 25.72 19.39 -12.78
N LYS A 155 26.58 18.40 -12.46
CA LYS A 155 28.02 18.46 -12.79
C LYS A 155 28.27 18.05 -14.23
N SER A 156 27.47 17.16 -14.79
CA SER A 156 27.46 16.74 -16.19
C SER A 156 26.08 16.14 -16.54
N ASP A 157 25.87 15.75 -17.80
CA ASP A 157 24.65 15.06 -18.23
C ASP A 157 24.38 13.77 -17.42
N TYR A 158 25.44 13.18 -16.83
CA TYR A 158 25.37 11.89 -16.12
C TYR A 158 25.92 11.96 -14.69
N GLU A 159 26.06 13.15 -14.12
CA GLU A 159 26.46 13.31 -12.72
C GLU A 159 25.64 14.42 -12.05
N LEU A 160 24.90 14.04 -11.03
CA LEU A 160 24.01 14.90 -10.27
C LEU A 160 24.36 14.86 -8.78
N GLN A 161 24.58 16.00 -8.17
CA GLN A 161 24.64 16.14 -6.72
C GLN A 161 23.33 16.75 -6.20
N ILE A 162 22.79 16.15 -5.15
CA ILE A 162 21.62 16.64 -4.40
C ILE A 162 22.11 17.10 -3.03
N ASN A 163 21.78 18.33 -2.65
CA ASN A 163 22.13 18.95 -1.38
C ASN A 163 20.90 19.01 -0.46
N PHE A 164 21.12 18.78 0.82
CA PHE A 164 20.07 18.76 1.84
C PHE A 164 20.17 19.92 2.81
N LYS A 165 19.06 20.26 3.46
CA LYS A 165 19.03 21.28 4.52
C LYS A 165 19.94 20.90 5.68
N PRO A 166 20.55 21.87 6.38
CA PRO A 166 21.24 21.60 7.65
C PRO A 166 20.31 20.92 8.65
N HIS A 167 20.81 19.92 9.35
CA HIS A 167 20.09 19.15 10.37
C HIS A 167 18.95 18.27 9.83
N SER A 168 18.86 18.08 8.52
CA SER A 168 17.98 17.06 7.91
C SER A 168 18.57 15.64 8.06
N SER A 169 17.78 14.64 7.78
CA SER A 169 18.18 13.24 7.86
C SER A 169 17.67 12.47 6.64
N PRO A 170 18.16 12.83 5.45
CA PRO A 170 17.64 12.32 4.20
C PRO A 170 17.90 10.82 4.03
N ASP A 171 16.94 10.12 3.43
CA ASP A 171 17.08 8.75 2.96
C ASP A 171 16.91 8.71 1.42
N LEU A 172 17.35 7.60 0.81
CA LEU A 172 17.17 7.39 -0.63
C LEU A 172 15.69 7.34 -1.02
N VAL A 173 14.84 6.80 -0.17
CA VAL A 173 13.39 6.70 -0.43
C VAL A 173 12.72 8.07 -0.61
N ASP A 174 13.28 9.13 -0.03
CA ASP A 174 12.73 10.48 -0.10
C ASP A 174 13.02 11.18 -1.44
N ILE A 175 14.01 10.68 -2.19
CA ILE A 175 14.50 11.33 -3.42
C ILE A 175 14.51 10.40 -4.64
N VAL A 176 14.25 9.11 -4.45
CA VAL A 176 14.26 8.11 -5.52
C VAL A 176 12.83 7.86 -6.00
N HIS A 177 12.43 8.61 -7.02
CA HIS A 177 11.10 8.51 -7.64
C HIS A 177 11.19 8.33 -9.15
N PRO A 178 10.12 7.85 -9.82
CA PRO A 178 10.10 7.71 -11.28
C PRO A 178 10.43 9.03 -11.99
N VAL A 179 11.39 8.99 -12.91
CA VAL A 179 11.84 10.16 -13.68
C VAL A 179 10.94 10.35 -14.89
N ILE A 180 10.45 11.57 -15.13
CA ILE A 180 9.62 11.94 -16.29
C ILE A 180 10.44 12.68 -17.37
N PRO A 181 10.07 12.56 -18.67
CA PRO A 181 10.82 13.16 -19.76
C PRO A 181 10.65 14.69 -19.78
N LYS A 182 11.71 15.42 -19.46
CA LYS A 182 11.73 16.88 -19.48
C LYS A 182 11.31 17.42 -20.83
N HIS A 183 11.90 16.94 -21.95
CA HIS A 183 11.64 17.41 -23.30
C HIS A 183 10.17 17.25 -23.76
N ILE A 184 9.39 16.41 -23.06
CA ILE A 184 7.96 16.24 -23.28
C ILE A 184 7.17 17.21 -22.38
N PHE A 185 7.44 17.23 -21.08
CA PHE A 185 6.59 17.91 -20.12
C PHE A 185 6.93 19.37 -19.88
N GLU A 186 8.15 19.84 -20.19
CA GLU A 186 8.54 21.26 -20.07
C GLU A 186 7.74 22.21 -20.98
N ARG A 187 7.11 21.70 -22.05
CA ARG A 187 6.24 22.47 -22.95
C ARG A 187 4.86 22.78 -22.38
N TYR A 188 4.45 22.09 -21.33
CA TYR A 188 3.19 22.32 -20.64
C TYR A 188 3.34 23.33 -19.52
N LYS A 189 2.30 24.14 -19.28
CA LYS A 189 2.22 24.91 -18.04
C LYS A 189 1.96 23.96 -16.87
N ARG A 190 2.48 24.25 -15.71
CA ARG A 190 2.33 23.40 -14.51
C ARG A 190 0.88 22.98 -14.24
N LYS A 191 -0.06 23.95 -14.29
CA LYS A 191 -1.51 23.71 -14.08
C LYS A 191 -2.19 22.81 -15.13
N ASP A 192 -1.55 22.60 -16.29
CA ASP A 192 -2.12 21.84 -17.41
C ASP A 192 -1.52 20.42 -17.47
N LEU A 193 -0.60 20.06 -16.56
CA LEU A 193 0.11 18.79 -16.58
C LEU A 193 -0.80 17.58 -16.34
N GLU A 194 -1.78 17.69 -15.44
CA GLU A 194 -2.71 16.60 -15.16
C GLU A 194 -3.52 16.18 -16.41
N THR A 195 -3.86 17.14 -17.27
CA THR A 195 -4.64 16.90 -18.48
C THR A 195 -3.80 16.77 -19.75
N ALA A 196 -2.47 16.74 -19.60
CA ALA A 196 -1.55 16.63 -20.72
C ALA A 196 -1.81 15.34 -21.53
N LYS A 197 -1.91 15.45 -22.88
CA LYS A 197 -2.18 14.28 -23.74
C LYS A 197 -1.12 13.19 -23.65
N ASP A 198 0.11 13.56 -23.31
CA ASP A 198 1.23 12.63 -23.18
C ASP A 198 1.13 11.74 -21.92
N ASN A 199 0.22 12.05 -21.00
CA ASN A 199 -0.14 11.17 -19.89
C ASN A 199 -0.84 9.89 -20.35
N PHE A 200 -1.42 9.88 -21.54
CA PHE A 200 -2.24 8.79 -22.08
C PHE A 200 -1.53 8.00 -23.19
N ASN A 201 -0.44 8.52 -23.70
CA ASN A 201 0.48 7.84 -24.63
C ASN A 201 1.91 8.23 -24.28
N PRO A 202 2.47 7.66 -23.20
CA PRO A 202 3.67 8.14 -22.57
C PRO A 202 4.93 7.81 -23.37
N VAL A 203 5.89 8.72 -23.33
CA VAL A 203 7.31 8.47 -23.63
C VAL A 203 7.95 7.96 -22.36
N THR A 204 8.52 6.75 -22.39
CA THR A 204 8.92 5.98 -21.20
C THR A 204 10.41 5.65 -21.21
N SER A 205 10.97 5.34 -20.05
CA SER A 205 12.38 4.93 -19.90
C SER A 205 12.55 3.51 -19.38
N GLY A 206 11.47 2.89 -18.89
CA GLY A 206 11.49 1.60 -18.19
C GLY A 206 11.67 0.39 -19.08
N MET A 207 11.46 -0.79 -18.46
CA MET A 207 11.52 -2.07 -19.15
C MET A 207 10.35 -2.27 -20.13
N PHE A 208 9.23 -1.61 -19.90
CA PHE A 208 8.04 -1.73 -20.76
C PHE A 208 7.70 -0.41 -21.42
N VAL A 209 6.97 -0.52 -22.54
CA VAL A 209 6.36 0.60 -23.26
C VAL A 209 4.88 0.31 -23.47
N LEU A 210 4.03 1.34 -23.44
CA LEU A 210 2.62 1.19 -23.75
C LEU A 210 2.46 0.83 -25.22
N LYS A 211 1.81 -0.28 -25.53
CA LYS A 211 1.47 -0.72 -26.89
C LYS A 211 0.04 -0.38 -27.26
N LYS A 212 -0.88 -0.56 -26.31
CA LYS A 212 -2.30 -0.33 -26.53
C LYS A 212 -3.02 -0.09 -25.21
N TRP A 213 -3.99 0.79 -25.24
CA TRP A 213 -4.93 0.99 -24.16
C TRP A 213 -6.37 1.00 -24.68
N ASP A 214 -7.09 -0.05 -24.45
CA ASP A 214 -8.53 -0.16 -24.67
C ASP A 214 -9.24 0.17 -23.37
N ARG A 215 -9.75 1.39 -23.24
CA ARG A 215 -10.36 1.93 -22.02
C ARG A 215 -11.38 0.95 -21.43
N ASN A 216 -11.30 0.74 -20.11
CA ASN A 216 -12.15 -0.18 -19.35
C ASN A 216 -12.10 -1.64 -19.82
N GLN A 217 -11.08 -2.04 -20.57
CA GLN A 217 -10.91 -3.41 -21.07
C GLN A 217 -9.50 -3.94 -20.82
N THR A 218 -8.50 -3.35 -21.50
CA THR A 218 -7.12 -3.87 -21.43
C THR A 218 -6.09 -2.76 -21.57
N ILE A 219 -4.98 -2.93 -20.83
CA ILE A 219 -3.73 -2.18 -21.02
C ILE A 219 -2.69 -3.17 -21.46
N THR A 220 -2.08 -2.98 -22.61
CA THR A 220 -1.04 -3.86 -23.16
C THR A 220 0.30 -3.15 -23.13
N LEU A 221 1.23 -3.70 -22.37
CA LEU A 221 2.62 -3.26 -22.30
C LEU A 221 3.51 -4.26 -23.05
N GLY A 222 4.36 -3.76 -23.93
CA GLY A 222 5.37 -4.56 -24.59
C GLY A 222 6.76 -4.27 -24.05
N VAL A 223 7.67 -5.26 -24.07
CA VAL A 223 9.03 -5.03 -23.60
C VAL A 223 9.77 -4.00 -24.45
N ASN A 224 10.54 -3.16 -23.79
CA ASN A 224 11.50 -2.27 -24.43
C ASN A 224 12.81 -3.01 -24.68
N LYS A 225 13.02 -3.47 -25.91
CA LYS A 225 14.24 -4.22 -26.28
C LYS A 225 15.53 -3.40 -26.19
N ASN A 226 15.43 -2.08 -26.08
CA ASN A 226 16.57 -1.18 -25.91
C ASN A 226 16.88 -0.93 -24.43
N SER A 227 16.07 -1.41 -23.51
CA SER A 227 16.32 -1.32 -22.07
C SER A 227 17.51 -2.18 -21.68
N PHE A 228 18.39 -1.69 -20.82
CA PHE A 228 19.50 -2.46 -20.22
C PHE A 228 19.00 -3.63 -19.36
N LEU A 229 17.72 -3.63 -18.96
CA LEU A 229 17.05 -4.70 -18.23
C LEU A 229 16.57 -5.85 -19.16
N TYR A 230 16.57 -5.65 -20.48
CA TYR A 230 16.02 -6.60 -21.42
C TYR A 230 16.77 -7.95 -21.43
N LYS A 231 16.01 -9.02 -21.33
CA LYS A 231 16.48 -10.41 -21.46
C LYS A 231 15.56 -11.16 -22.43
N PRO A 232 16.08 -11.81 -23.49
CA PRO A 232 15.25 -12.40 -24.55
C PRO A 232 14.45 -13.65 -24.12
N ASP A 233 14.84 -14.30 -23.02
CA ASP A 233 14.20 -15.51 -22.46
C ASP A 233 13.07 -15.18 -21.46
N LYS A 234 12.78 -13.91 -21.23
CA LYS A 234 11.76 -13.43 -20.30
C LYS A 234 10.46 -13.10 -21.00
N ILE A 235 9.46 -12.66 -20.22
CA ILE A 235 8.18 -12.23 -20.79
C ILE A 235 8.37 -11.11 -21.81
N SER A 236 7.57 -11.14 -22.87
CA SER A 236 7.63 -10.14 -23.95
C SER A 236 6.45 -9.16 -23.92
N GLU A 237 5.39 -9.53 -23.25
CA GLU A 237 4.16 -8.73 -23.18
C GLU A 237 3.48 -8.94 -21.82
N LEU A 238 3.02 -7.85 -21.21
CA LEU A 238 2.22 -7.83 -20.00
C LEU A 238 0.90 -7.15 -20.30
N VAL A 239 -0.21 -7.82 -20.01
CA VAL A 239 -1.56 -7.31 -20.26
C VAL A 239 -2.31 -7.20 -18.95
N PHE A 240 -2.76 -6.00 -18.63
CA PHE A 240 -3.70 -5.78 -17.54
C PHE A 240 -5.11 -5.85 -18.10
N LYS A 241 -5.89 -6.82 -17.62
CA LYS A 241 -7.29 -7.03 -18.02
C LYS A 241 -8.21 -6.48 -16.95
N VAL A 242 -9.02 -5.49 -17.30
CA VAL A 242 -9.96 -4.86 -16.38
C VAL A 242 -11.18 -5.75 -16.19
N ILE A 243 -11.38 -6.24 -14.97
CA ILE A 243 -12.50 -7.13 -14.61
C ILE A 243 -13.01 -6.68 -13.23
N PRO A 244 -13.98 -5.75 -13.16
CA PRO A 244 -14.44 -5.17 -11.90
C PRO A 244 -15.04 -6.19 -10.92
N ASP A 245 -15.81 -7.14 -11.45
CA ASP A 245 -16.44 -8.16 -10.61
C ASP A 245 -15.43 -9.21 -10.13
N TYR A 246 -15.31 -9.36 -8.81
CA TYR A 246 -14.41 -10.31 -8.17
C TYR A 246 -14.64 -11.76 -8.62
N THR A 247 -15.91 -12.19 -8.67
CA THR A 247 -16.27 -13.58 -9.03
C THR A 247 -15.88 -13.89 -10.47
N SER A 248 -16.03 -12.93 -11.36
CA SER A 248 -15.60 -13.02 -12.76
C SER A 248 -14.07 -13.11 -12.86
N ARG A 249 -13.30 -12.31 -12.08
CA ARG A 249 -11.83 -12.42 -12.02
C ARG A 249 -11.40 -13.80 -11.52
N LEU A 250 -11.98 -14.25 -10.41
CA LEU A 250 -11.71 -15.56 -9.84
C LEU A 250 -12.00 -16.71 -10.83
N THR A 251 -13.11 -16.62 -11.56
CA THR A 251 -13.49 -17.60 -12.58
C THR A 251 -12.47 -17.64 -13.71
N GLN A 252 -12.02 -16.47 -14.20
CA GLN A 252 -10.99 -16.38 -15.24
C GLN A 252 -9.64 -16.90 -14.75
N MET A 253 -9.28 -16.65 -13.50
CA MET A 253 -8.08 -17.24 -12.88
C MET A 253 -8.14 -18.76 -12.85
N LYS A 254 -9.26 -19.35 -12.41
CA LYS A 254 -9.47 -20.80 -12.39
C LYS A 254 -9.38 -21.44 -13.78
N LYS A 255 -9.83 -20.73 -14.82
CA LYS A 255 -9.78 -21.20 -16.22
C LYS A 255 -8.41 -20.96 -16.88
N GLY A 256 -7.50 -20.18 -16.25
CA GLY A 256 -6.23 -19.79 -16.83
C GLY A 256 -6.36 -18.70 -17.92
N GLU A 257 -7.45 -17.95 -17.93
CA GLU A 257 -7.67 -16.80 -18.83
C GLU A 257 -6.94 -15.53 -18.34
N ILE A 258 -6.62 -15.47 -17.06
CA ILE A 258 -5.66 -14.56 -16.44
C ILE A 258 -4.59 -15.35 -15.68
N ASP A 259 -3.41 -14.81 -15.56
CA ASP A 259 -2.24 -15.45 -14.98
C ASP A 259 -1.93 -15.02 -13.56
N LEU A 260 -2.41 -13.83 -13.17
CA LEU A 260 -2.22 -13.29 -11.84
C LEU A 260 -3.47 -12.54 -11.39
N MET A 261 -3.82 -12.78 -10.13
CA MET A 261 -4.88 -12.08 -9.43
C MET A 261 -4.47 -11.85 -7.98
N GLU A 262 -4.50 -10.60 -7.55
CA GLU A 262 -4.23 -10.22 -6.15
C GLU A 262 -5.52 -10.23 -5.31
N LEU A 263 -5.37 -10.13 -4.00
CA LEU A 263 -6.46 -10.02 -3.02
C LEU A 263 -7.49 -11.15 -3.14
N ILE A 264 -6.98 -12.39 -3.21
CA ILE A 264 -7.84 -13.58 -3.12
C ILE A 264 -8.47 -13.64 -1.73
N LYS A 265 -9.79 -13.77 -1.69
CA LYS A 265 -10.52 -13.91 -0.43
C LYS A 265 -10.23 -15.25 0.23
N THR A 266 -10.16 -15.27 1.56
CA THR A 266 -9.85 -16.46 2.35
C THR A 266 -10.82 -17.61 2.11
N GLU A 267 -12.09 -17.33 1.89
CA GLU A 267 -13.16 -18.31 1.57
C GLU A 267 -12.91 -19.09 0.27
N ASP A 268 -12.16 -18.50 -0.71
CA ASP A 268 -11.91 -19.11 -2.02
C ASP A 268 -10.60 -19.94 -2.08
N ILE A 269 -9.80 -19.89 -1.02
CA ILE A 269 -8.47 -20.53 -0.99
C ILE A 269 -8.56 -22.04 -1.21
N ASN A 270 -9.49 -22.72 -0.52
CA ASN A 270 -9.60 -24.18 -0.61
C ASN A 270 -9.95 -24.64 -2.03
N ASP A 271 -10.78 -23.89 -2.72
CA ASP A 271 -11.15 -24.15 -4.10
C ASP A 271 -9.94 -23.93 -5.05
N LEU A 272 -9.21 -22.85 -4.87
CA LEU A 272 -8.03 -22.54 -5.66
C LEU A 272 -6.84 -23.50 -5.39
N LYS A 273 -6.64 -23.95 -4.15
CA LYS A 273 -5.60 -24.96 -3.84
C LYS A 273 -5.76 -26.25 -4.62
N ASN A 274 -7.00 -26.63 -4.91
CA ASN A 274 -7.33 -27.83 -5.67
C ASN A 274 -7.26 -27.61 -7.20
N ASN A 275 -7.07 -26.36 -7.66
CA ASN A 275 -7.00 -26.05 -9.08
C ASN A 275 -5.64 -26.47 -9.67
N VAL A 276 -5.67 -27.19 -10.80
CA VAL A 276 -4.47 -27.72 -11.43
C VAL A 276 -3.56 -26.63 -12.02
N ASN A 277 -4.13 -25.50 -12.38
CA ASN A 277 -3.43 -24.40 -13.06
C ASN A 277 -2.93 -23.31 -12.10
N VAL A 278 -3.49 -23.24 -10.88
CA VAL A 278 -3.24 -22.12 -9.95
C VAL A 278 -2.32 -22.58 -8.82
N MET A 279 -1.37 -21.74 -8.48
CA MET A 279 -0.67 -21.77 -7.19
C MET A 279 -1.02 -20.51 -6.41
N LEU A 280 -1.10 -20.63 -5.10
CA LEU A 280 -1.29 -19.51 -4.18
C LEU A 280 0.04 -19.13 -3.55
N LYS A 281 0.26 -17.84 -3.42
CA LYS A 281 1.33 -17.25 -2.62
C LYS A 281 0.72 -16.36 -1.57
N THR A 282 1.22 -16.49 -0.34
CA THR A 282 0.82 -15.65 0.79
C THR A 282 1.97 -14.72 1.10
N ILE A 283 1.65 -13.45 1.27
CA ILE A 283 2.55 -12.41 1.76
C ILE A 283 2.06 -12.08 3.16
N GLU A 284 2.95 -12.14 4.14
CA GLU A 284 2.65 -11.61 5.47
C GLU A 284 2.23 -10.15 5.36
N GLY A 285 1.09 -9.81 5.97
CA GLY A 285 0.41 -8.56 5.67
C GLY A 285 1.05 -7.33 6.32
N ARG A 286 0.82 -6.19 5.69
CA ARG A 286 1.11 -4.87 6.23
C ARG A 286 -0.16 -4.14 6.69
N GLU A 287 -1.30 -4.77 6.49
CA GLU A 287 -2.59 -4.29 6.98
C GLU A 287 -2.93 -4.95 8.31
N TYR A 288 -3.22 -4.15 9.34
CA TYR A 288 -3.81 -4.66 10.56
C TYR A 288 -5.20 -4.09 10.78
N GLU A 289 -6.10 -4.97 11.16
CA GLU A 289 -7.43 -4.60 11.63
C GLU A 289 -7.36 -4.18 13.09
N TYR A 290 -8.15 -3.16 13.49
CA TYR A 290 -8.18 -2.69 14.86
C TYR A 290 -9.56 -2.19 15.28
N ILE A 291 -9.82 -2.23 16.58
CA ILE A 291 -10.96 -1.54 17.16
C ILE A 291 -10.45 -0.22 17.71
N GLY A 292 -10.92 0.88 17.12
CA GLY A 292 -10.65 2.24 17.61
C GLY A 292 -11.54 2.57 18.80
N TRP A 293 -10.93 3.05 19.87
CA TRP A 293 -11.59 3.60 21.04
C TRP A 293 -11.35 5.09 21.07
N ASN A 294 -12.37 5.91 21.21
CA ASN A 294 -12.16 7.36 21.37
C ASN A 294 -11.60 7.63 22.77
N ASN A 295 -10.27 7.81 22.89
CA ASN A 295 -9.59 7.93 24.19
C ASN A 295 -9.83 9.26 24.91
N ILE A 296 -10.27 10.28 24.17
CA ILE A 296 -10.49 11.64 24.69
C ILE A 296 -11.98 11.99 24.65
N ASP A 297 -12.40 12.89 25.55
CA ASP A 297 -13.75 13.43 25.57
C ASP A 297 -13.97 14.36 24.37
N PRO A 298 -14.85 14.01 23.40
CA PRO A 298 -15.02 14.76 22.16
C PRO A 298 -15.47 16.19 22.41
N LYS A 299 -16.38 16.39 23.38
CA LYS A 299 -16.97 17.69 23.66
C LYS A 299 -15.94 18.64 24.25
N THR A 300 -15.16 18.19 25.22
CA THR A 300 -14.08 18.98 25.81
C THR A 300 -13.04 19.36 24.76
N TYR A 301 -12.68 18.41 23.87
CA TYR A 301 -11.74 18.69 22.80
C TYR A 301 -12.29 19.70 21.78
N GLU A 302 -13.55 19.57 21.39
CA GLU A 302 -14.19 20.49 20.46
C GLU A 302 -14.25 21.92 21.03
N GLU A 303 -14.72 22.05 22.28
CA GLU A 303 -14.95 23.36 22.92
C GLU A 303 -13.67 24.07 23.37
N LYS A 304 -12.68 23.32 23.88
CA LYS A 304 -11.52 23.89 24.58
C LYS A 304 -10.17 23.51 23.96
N LYS A 305 -10.15 22.55 23.03
CA LYS A 305 -8.92 21.90 22.52
C LYS A 305 -8.06 21.28 23.64
N GLU A 306 -8.70 20.92 24.76
CA GLU A 306 -8.07 20.23 25.88
C GLU A 306 -8.32 18.73 25.80
N PHE A 307 -7.36 17.95 26.29
CA PHE A 307 -7.40 16.49 26.29
C PHE A 307 -7.95 15.98 27.64
N ALA A 308 -9.25 15.93 27.77
CA ALA A 308 -9.88 15.22 28.87
C ALA A 308 -10.06 13.75 28.49
N PRO A 309 -9.86 12.79 29.41
CA PRO A 309 -10.10 11.37 29.13
C PRO A 309 -11.58 11.11 28.86
N ASN A 310 -11.87 10.25 27.88
CA ASN A 310 -13.21 9.76 27.62
C ASN A 310 -13.72 8.97 28.84
N LYS A 311 -15.00 9.09 29.15
CA LYS A 311 -15.61 8.44 30.32
C LYS A 311 -15.59 6.91 30.26
N LEU A 312 -15.67 6.32 29.06
CA LEU A 312 -15.66 4.88 28.83
C LEU A 312 -14.26 4.38 28.50
N PHE A 313 -13.54 5.07 27.58
CA PHE A 313 -12.32 4.58 26.96
C PHE A 313 -11.06 5.39 27.31
N GLY A 314 -11.17 6.40 28.17
CA GLY A 314 -10.04 7.26 28.53
C GLY A 314 -9.00 6.56 29.41
N ASP A 315 -9.43 5.58 30.19
CA ASP A 315 -8.55 4.81 31.05
C ASP A 315 -7.91 3.63 30.32
N LYS A 316 -6.59 3.44 30.48
CA LYS A 316 -5.86 2.38 29.76
C LYS A 316 -6.21 0.97 30.26
N GLU A 317 -6.42 0.80 31.59
CA GLU A 317 -6.75 -0.50 32.15
C GLU A 317 -8.13 -0.96 31.63
N THR A 318 -9.06 -0.05 31.47
CA THR A 318 -10.34 -0.32 30.81
C THR A 318 -10.15 -0.82 29.39
N ARG A 319 -9.30 -0.19 28.57
CA ARG A 319 -9.03 -0.64 27.19
C ARG A 319 -8.30 -1.99 27.14
N ILE A 320 -7.39 -2.23 28.08
CA ILE A 320 -6.73 -3.54 28.26
C ILE A 320 -7.78 -4.62 28.60
N ALA A 321 -8.73 -4.30 29.49
CA ALA A 321 -9.81 -5.22 29.82
C ALA A 321 -10.68 -5.56 28.60
N LEU A 322 -11.03 -4.56 27.79
CA LEU A 322 -11.76 -4.78 26.52
C LEU A 322 -10.97 -5.70 25.58
N THR A 323 -9.65 -5.53 25.48
CA THR A 323 -8.80 -6.38 24.65
C THR A 323 -8.78 -7.83 25.15
N TYR A 324 -8.70 -8.08 26.49
CA TYR A 324 -8.84 -9.42 27.06
C TYR A 324 -10.23 -10.02 26.86
N ALA A 325 -11.26 -9.20 26.78
CA ALA A 325 -12.64 -9.66 26.65
C ALA A 325 -13.02 -10.12 25.24
N ILE A 326 -12.25 -9.77 24.22
CA ILE A 326 -12.56 -10.03 22.81
C ILE A 326 -11.78 -11.23 22.29
N ASN A 327 -12.48 -12.27 21.81
CA ASN A 327 -11.89 -13.48 21.25
C ASN A 327 -11.45 -13.24 19.79
N ARG A 328 -10.32 -12.56 19.63
CA ARG A 328 -9.71 -12.26 18.33
C ARG A 328 -9.24 -13.52 17.60
N GLN A 329 -8.86 -14.55 18.36
CA GLN A 329 -8.42 -15.82 17.80
C GLN A 329 -9.56 -16.56 17.09
N GLU A 330 -10.79 -16.52 17.60
CA GLU A 330 -11.96 -17.09 16.96
C GLU A 330 -12.20 -16.47 15.56
N ILE A 331 -12.07 -15.16 15.44
CA ILE A 331 -12.24 -14.46 14.17
C ILE A 331 -11.16 -14.87 13.18
N LEU A 332 -9.91 -14.95 13.65
CA LEU A 332 -8.77 -15.36 12.84
C LEU A 332 -8.91 -16.81 12.32
N GLU A 333 -9.42 -17.72 13.14
CA GLU A 333 -9.61 -19.12 12.78
C GLU A 333 -10.83 -19.33 11.87
N ASP A 334 -11.99 -18.80 12.27
CA ASP A 334 -13.26 -19.13 11.65
C ASP A 334 -13.54 -18.32 10.38
N TYR A 335 -13.09 -17.06 10.32
CA TYR A 335 -13.32 -16.21 9.14
C TYR A 335 -12.08 -16.08 8.27
N LEU A 336 -10.91 -15.86 8.87
CA LEU A 336 -9.66 -15.68 8.12
C LEU A 336 -8.92 -16.99 7.85
N TYR A 337 -9.40 -18.14 8.38
CA TYR A 337 -8.79 -19.47 8.15
C TYR A 337 -7.29 -19.49 8.49
N ASN A 338 -6.87 -18.72 9.47
CA ASN A 338 -5.46 -18.52 9.87
C ASN A 338 -4.58 -17.88 8.78
N TYR A 339 -5.17 -17.13 7.82
CA TYR A 339 -4.43 -16.28 6.89
C TYR A 339 -4.21 -14.89 7.50
N GLY A 340 -3.39 -14.86 8.51
CA GLY A 340 -3.05 -13.71 9.31
C GLY A 340 -2.46 -14.16 10.65
N GLU A 341 -2.17 -13.21 11.51
CA GLU A 341 -1.70 -13.45 12.87
C GLU A 341 -2.18 -12.36 13.81
N LEU A 342 -2.34 -12.66 15.10
CA LEU A 342 -2.77 -11.67 16.08
C LEU A 342 -1.79 -10.50 16.15
N ALA A 343 -2.32 -9.29 16.12
CA ALA A 343 -1.55 -8.07 16.27
C ALA A 343 -1.47 -7.64 17.74
N ALA A 344 -0.30 -7.23 18.17
CA ALA A 344 -0.07 -6.68 19.53
C ALA A 344 0.38 -5.21 19.49
N THR A 345 0.90 -4.76 18.35
CA THR A 345 1.47 -3.43 18.12
C THR A 345 1.26 -3.01 16.68
N PRO A 346 1.48 -1.75 16.31
CA PRO A 346 1.32 -1.27 14.94
C PRO A 346 2.54 -1.54 14.04
N ILE A 347 3.47 -2.40 14.42
CA ILE A 347 4.60 -2.80 13.58
C ILE A 347 4.42 -4.23 13.14
N SER A 348 4.31 -4.45 11.83
CA SER A 348 4.12 -5.78 11.26
C SER A 348 5.33 -6.68 11.45
N PRO A 349 5.14 -7.99 11.70
CA PRO A 349 6.21 -8.99 11.76
C PRO A 349 7.08 -9.08 10.51
N ILE A 350 6.62 -8.60 9.36
CA ILE A 350 7.46 -8.53 8.15
C ILE A 350 8.69 -7.66 8.33
N PHE A 351 8.59 -6.61 9.17
CA PHE A 351 9.70 -5.70 9.50
C PHE A 351 10.61 -6.30 10.59
N LYS A 352 11.27 -7.40 10.30
CA LYS A 352 12.06 -8.18 11.29
C LYS A 352 13.15 -7.37 11.99
N SER A 353 13.67 -6.33 11.34
CA SER A 353 14.63 -5.40 11.95
C SER A 353 14.00 -4.46 12.98
N ALA A 354 12.68 -4.25 12.93
CA ALA A 354 11.95 -3.33 13.78
C ALA A 354 10.95 -4.03 14.73
N TYR A 355 10.41 -5.20 14.35
CA TYR A 355 9.40 -5.92 15.11
C TYR A 355 9.97 -6.59 16.38
N ASP A 356 9.32 -6.36 17.52
CA ASP A 356 9.68 -7.02 18.79
C ASP A 356 8.83 -8.28 19.01
N GLN A 357 9.42 -9.43 18.71
CA GLN A 357 8.78 -10.74 18.89
C GLN A 357 8.59 -11.15 20.37
N ASN A 358 9.13 -10.40 21.34
CA ASN A 358 9.01 -10.72 22.77
C ASN A 358 7.73 -10.16 23.37
N ILE A 359 7.03 -9.26 22.70
CA ILE A 359 5.76 -8.72 23.15
C ILE A 359 4.71 -9.82 23.09
N LYS A 360 4.13 -10.11 24.26
CA LYS A 360 3.12 -11.16 24.39
C LYS A 360 1.73 -10.63 24.06
N GLN A 361 0.94 -11.42 23.36
CA GLN A 361 -0.46 -11.10 23.08
C GLN A 361 -1.29 -11.02 24.36
N TYR A 362 -2.27 -10.14 24.37
CA TYR A 362 -3.38 -10.20 25.32
C TYR A 362 -4.33 -11.31 24.87
N GLU A 363 -4.16 -12.51 25.45
CA GLU A 363 -4.98 -13.67 25.12
C GLU A 363 -6.42 -13.49 25.65
N TYR A 364 -7.40 -14.05 24.95
CA TYR A 364 -8.81 -14.00 25.35
C TYR A 364 -8.98 -14.54 26.78
N ASN A 365 -9.44 -13.70 27.69
CA ASN A 365 -9.66 -14.03 29.09
C ASN A 365 -10.75 -13.12 29.70
N PRO A 366 -12.03 -13.47 29.53
CA PRO A 366 -13.13 -12.64 30.01
C PRO A 366 -13.18 -12.53 31.56
N ASP A 367 -12.68 -13.51 32.31
CA ASP A 367 -12.62 -13.43 33.76
C ASP A 367 -11.57 -12.41 34.22
N LYS A 368 -10.41 -12.37 33.55
CA LYS A 368 -9.41 -11.34 33.77
C LYS A 368 -9.93 -9.94 33.42
N ALA A 369 -10.66 -9.84 32.31
CA ALA A 369 -11.31 -8.60 31.89
C ALA A 369 -12.29 -8.08 32.95
N LYS A 370 -13.19 -8.95 33.44
CA LYS A 370 -14.11 -8.62 34.54
C LYS A 370 -13.40 -8.15 35.79
N LYS A 371 -12.31 -8.85 36.16
CA LYS A 371 -11.52 -8.48 37.34
C LYS A 371 -10.93 -7.07 37.18
N ILE A 372 -10.29 -6.77 36.06
CA ILE A 372 -9.71 -5.44 35.77
C ILE A 372 -10.80 -4.37 35.84
N LEU A 373 -11.95 -4.57 35.18
CA LEU A 373 -13.06 -3.63 35.22
C LEU A 373 -13.57 -3.39 36.63
N THR A 374 -13.68 -4.45 37.45
CA THR A 374 -14.09 -4.33 38.83
C THR A 374 -13.05 -3.56 39.68
N ASP A 375 -11.77 -3.83 39.49
CA ASP A 375 -10.68 -3.12 40.16
C ASP A 375 -10.66 -1.62 39.79
N GLU A 376 -11.09 -1.30 38.55
CA GLU A 376 -11.29 0.07 38.06
C GLU A 376 -12.62 0.72 38.52
N GLY A 377 -13.45 0.02 39.25
CA GLY A 377 -14.69 0.52 39.85
C GLY A 377 -15.93 0.39 38.96
N TRP A 378 -15.89 -0.45 37.91
CA TRP A 378 -17.05 -0.83 37.14
C TRP A 378 -17.82 -1.95 37.85
N SER A 379 -19.15 -1.80 38.01
CA SER A 379 -20.02 -2.82 38.62
C SER A 379 -21.47 -2.59 38.16
N ASP A 380 -22.27 -3.63 38.11
CA ASP A 380 -23.72 -3.50 37.87
C ASP A 380 -24.41 -3.05 39.15
N SER A 381 -24.45 -1.74 39.40
CA SER A 381 -24.94 -1.17 40.66
C SER A 381 -26.48 -1.15 40.75
N ASN A 382 -27.17 -1.22 39.63
CA ASN A 382 -28.63 -1.15 39.55
C ASN A 382 -29.29 -2.51 39.20
N ASN A 383 -28.47 -3.57 39.00
CA ASN A 383 -28.90 -4.92 38.66
C ASN A 383 -29.67 -5.01 37.32
N ASN A 384 -29.32 -4.19 36.32
CA ASN A 384 -29.92 -4.26 35.00
C ASN A 384 -29.15 -5.13 33.99
N GLY A 385 -27.99 -5.68 34.41
CA GLY A 385 -27.10 -6.50 33.63
C GLY A 385 -26.03 -5.73 32.87
N ILE A 386 -25.98 -4.40 33.02
CA ILE A 386 -24.96 -3.52 32.42
C ILE A 386 -24.10 -2.94 33.56
N ILE A 387 -22.80 -3.05 33.43
CA ILE A 387 -21.89 -2.44 34.42
C ILE A 387 -21.87 -0.93 34.28
N ASP A 388 -21.78 -0.22 35.42
CA ASP A 388 -21.71 1.23 35.48
C ASP A 388 -20.58 1.72 36.38
N LYS A 389 -20.13 2.98 36.14
CA LYS A 389 -19.14 3.66 36.97
C LYS A 389 -19.54 5.13 37.10
N ASN A 390 -19.71 5.60 38.35
CA ASN A 390 -20.12 7.00 38.64
C ASN A 390 -21.44 7.39 37.94
N GLY A 391 -22.39 6.46 37.80
CA GLY A 391 -23.68 6.68 37.17
C GLY A 391 -23.65 6.71 35.64
N VAL A 392 -22.55 6.28 35.03
CA VAL A 392 -22.42 6.12 33.58
C VAL A 392 -22.41 4.64 33.27
N GLU A 393 -23.43 4.14 32.58
CA GLU A 393 -23.50 2.75 32.11
C GLU A 393 -22.46 2.52 31.02
N PHE A 394 -21.89 1.30 30.96
CA PHE A 394 -20.95 0.92 29.91
C PHE A 394 -21.73 0.46 28.66
N GLU A 395 -22.30 1.42 28.00
CA GLU A 395 -23.01 1.28 26.73
C GLU A 395 -22.36 2.19 25.69
N PHE A 396 -22.15 1.69 24.47
CA PHE A 396 -21.55 2.46 23.38
C PHE A 396 -21.98 1.95 22.01
N THR A 397 -21.72 2.76 20.98
CA THR A 397 -21.92 2.39 19.59
C THR A 397 -20.59 1.95 18.96
N LEU A 398 -20.58 0.73 18.40
CA LEU A 398 -19.50 0.22 17.56
C LEU A 398 -19.88 0.44 16.09
N THR A 399 -19.17 1.35 15.43
CA THR A 399 -19.45 1.71 14.03
C THR A 399 -18.56 0.88 13.09
N ILE A 400 -19.19 0.35 12.03
CA ILE A 400 -18.51 -0.38 10.96
C ILE A 400 -18.84 0.23 9.61
N PRO A 401 -17.93 0.17 8.61
CA PRO A 401 -18.25 0.59 7.25
C PRO A 401 -19.08 -0.45 6.52
N SER A 402 -19.93 0.01 5.62
CA SER A 402 -20.60 -0.88 4.67
C SER A 402 -19.63 -1.42 3.62
N GLY A 403 -19.96 -2.60 3.04
CA GLY A 403 -19.23 -3.18 1.90
C GLY A 403 -18.09 -4.15 2.25
N ASN A 404 -17.62 -4.21 3.50
CA ASN A 404 -16.64 -5.20 3.94
C ASN A 404 -17.37 -6.32 4.73
N PRO A 405 -17.43 -7.58 4.26
CA PRO A 405 -18.17 -8.64 4.91
C PRO A 405 -17.52 -9.16 6.21
N LEU A 406 -16.22 -8.94 6.42
CA LEU A 406 -15.52 -9.32 7.64
C LEU A 406 -16.05 -8.52 8.85
N ARG A 407 -16.20 -7.20 8.70
CA ARG A 407 -16.52 -6.30 9.82
C ARG A 407 -17.88 -6.52 10.50
N PRO A 408 -18.98 -6.86 9.80
CA PRO A 408 -20.22 -7.31 10.47
C PRO A 408 -20.05 -8.59 11.28
N TYR A 409 -19.21 -9.52 10.81
CA TYR A 409 -18.89 -10.73 11.56
C TYR A 409 -18.11 -10.40 12.84
N GLU A 410 -17.05 -9.60 12.73
CA GLU A 410 -16.27 -9.09 13.87
C GLU A 410 -17.15 -8.39 14.89
N ALA A 411 -17.96 -7.43 14.44
CA ALA A 411 -18.84 -6.66 15.31
C ALA A 411 -19.82 -7.56 16.09
N THR A 412 -20.29 -8.64 15.48
CA THR A 412 -21.18 -9.62 16.14
C THR A 412 -20.44 -10.38 17.24
N ILE A 413 -19.22 -10.86 16.98
CA ILE A 413 -18.39 -11.56 18.00
C ILE A 413 -18.04 -10.59 19.14
N ILE A 414 -17.59 -9.37 18.81
CA ILE A 414 -17.25 -8.34 19.80
C ILE A 414 -18.46 -8.03 20.69
N LYS A 415 -19.64 -7.78 20.11
CA LYS A 415 -20.87 -7.54 20.86
C LYS A 415 -21.19 -8.68 21.82
N ASN A 416 -21.14 -9.92 21.36
CA ASN A 416 -21.43 -11.09 22.19
C ASN A 416 -20.43 -11.27 23.32
N ASN A 417 -19.15 -11.10 23.05
CA ASN A 417 -18.08 -11.22 24.04
C ASN A 417 -18.19 -10.12 25.12
N LEU A 418 -18.43 -8.88 24.72
CA LEU A 418 -18.56 -7.77 25.67
C LEU A 418 -19.85 -7.86 26.49
N LYS A 419 -20.95 -8.31 25.88
CA LYS A 419 -22.19 -8.58 26.62
C LYS A 419 -22.01 -9.61 27.73
N ALA A 420 -21.18 -10.64 27.51
CA ALA A 420 -20.89 -11.66 28.52
C ALA A 420 -20.16 -11.10 29.77
N ILE A 421 -19.61 -9.90 29.69
CA ILE A 421 -18.97 -9.19 30.82
C ILE A 421 -19.77 -7.96 31.28
N GLY A 422 -21.02 -7.80 30.84
CA GLY A 422 -21.93 -6.73 31.26
C GLY A 422 -21.76 -5.41 30.51
N ILE A 423 -21.25 -5.43 29.29
CA ILE A 423 -21.11 -4.23 28.43
C ILE A 423 -22.11 -4.32 27.28
N GLU A 424 -22.91 -3.28 27.08
CA GLU A 424 -23.88 -3.21 25.96
C GLU A 424 -23.24 -2.52 24.75
N VAL A 425 -23.33 -3.18 23.58
CA VAL A 425 -22.77 -2.69 22.32
C VAL A 425 -23.88 -2.55 21.27
N ASN A 426 -24.06 -1.34 20.76
CA ASN A 426 -24.95 -1.04 19.64
C ASN A 426 -24.13 -0.99 18.34
N ILE A 427 -24.46 -1.84 17.36
CA ILE A 427 -23.76 -1.87 16.08
C ILE A 427 -24.42 -0.88 15.11
N ALA A 428 -23.63 0.04 14.57
CA ALA A 428 -24.05 0.96 13.51
C ALA A 428 -23.24 0.69 12.23
N THR A 429 -23.92 0.72 11.07
CA THR A 429 -23.26 0.60 9.77
C THR A 429 -23.39 1.90 9.01
N LEU A 430 -22.29 2.46 8.57
CA LEU A 430 -22.23 3.71 7.79
C LEU A 430 -21.54 3.47 6.43
N GLU A 431 -21.79 4.37 5.49
CA GLU A 431 -20.96 4.48 4.31
C GLU A 431 -19.55 4.95 4.72
N MET A 432 -18.48 4.46 4.04
CA MET A 432 -17.08 4.68 4.44
C MET A 432 -16.74 6.18 4.57
N GLY A 433 -17.13 7.01 3.61
CA GLY A 433 -16.83 8.45 3.64
C GLY A 433 -17.47 9.14 4.84
N THR A 434 -18.76 8.85 5.09
CA THR A 434 -19.50 9.37 6.26
C THR A 434 -18.86 8.90 7.57
N MET A 435 -18.47 7.63 7.65
CA MET A 435 -17.79 7.08 8.83
C MET A 435 -16.47 7.79 9.09
N MET A 436 -15.67 8.03 8.05
CA MET A 436 -14.38 8.72 8.16
C MET A 436 -14.54 10.17 8.60
N ASP A 437 -15.51 10.90 8.04
CA ASP A 437 -15.82 12.28 8.45
C ASP A 437 -16.20 12.35 9.93
N ASP A 438 -17.00 11.40 10.40
CA ASP A 438 -17.42 11.31 11.79
C ASP A 438 -16.25 10.92 12.73
N ILE A 439 -15.36 10.02 12.30
CA ILE A 439 -14.15 9.65 13.05
C ILE A 439 -13.23 10.87 13.19
N ILE A 440 -12.95 11.57 12.10
CA ILE A 440 -12.12 12.79 12.08
C ILE A 440 -12.75 13.86 12.98
N ALA A 441 -14.07 14.01 12.92
CA ALA A 441 -14.82 14.93 13.79
C ALA A 441 -15.01 14.41 15.23
N ARG A 442 -14.47 13.20 15.56
CA ARG A 442 -14.55 12.56 16.90
C ARG A 442 -15.97 12.30 17.41
N LYS A 443 -16.93 12.10 16.51
CA LYS A 443 -18.33 11.83 16.85
C LYS A 443 -18.61 10.35 17.15
N GLN A 444 -17.68 9.47 16.79
CA GLN A 444 -17.83 8.04 17.03
C GLN A 444 -17.30 7.64 18.41
N ASP A 445 -18.01 6.75 19.11
CA ASP A 445 -17.53 6.17 20.37
C ASP A 445 -16.40 5.18 20.09
N SER A 446 -16.67 4.26 19.17
CA SER A 446 -15.78 3.17 18.77
C SER A 446 -16.04 2.76 17.31
N TRP A 447 -15.03 2.18 16.67
CA TRP A 447 -15.13 1.75 15.27
C TRP A 447 -14.20 0.59 14.95
N ILE A 448 -14.51 -0.18 13.88
CA ILE A 448 -13.59 -1.16 13.29
C ILE A 448 -13.01 -0.55 12.01
N ALA A 449 -11.69 -0.53 11.93
CA ALA A 449 -10.97 -0.05 10.78
C ALA A 449 -9.63 -0.78 10.61
N ALA A 450 -8.96 -0.53 9.49
CA ALA A 450 -7.64 -1.08 9.22
C ALA A 450 -6.63 0.02 8.90
N TRP A 451 -5.36 -0.24 9.21
CA TRP A 451 -4.24 0.56 8.76
C TRP A 451 -3.27 -0.27 7.91
N TYR A 452 -2.95 0.25 6.76
CA TYR A 452 -1.90 -0.29 5.89
C TYR A 452 -0.58 0.43 6.20
N ILE A 453 0.41 -0.30 6.70
CA ILE A 453 1.67 0.29 7.14
C ILE A 453 2.56 0.56 5.93
N PRO A 454 3.03 1.79 5.75
CA PRO A 454 3.92 2.14 4.65
C PRO A 454 5.30 1.50 4.79
N ILE A 455 6.00 1.42 3.69
CA ILE A 455 7.42 1.05 3.62
C ILE A 455 8.18 2.26 3.06
N PRO A 456 9.09 2.86 3.83
CA PRO A 456 9.51 2.55 5.23
C PRO A 456 8.41 2.77 6.26
N ILE A 457 8.63 2.23 7.48
CA ILE A 457 7.70 2.38 8.60
C ILE A 457 7.57 3.86 8.96
N GLU A 458 6.33 4.35 8.98
CA GLU A 458 5.98 5.69 9.44
C GLU A 458 5.00 5.56 10.61
N LEU A 459 5.33 6.15 11.77
CA LEU A 459 4.54 6.05 12.99
C LEU A 459 3.94 7.39 13.43
N LYS A 460 4.60 8.49 13.08
CA LYS A 460 4.28 9.80 13.62
C LYS A 460 2.91 10.29 13.20
N SER A 461 2.52 10.09 11.94
CA SER A 461 1.21 10.49 11.42
C SER A 461 0.04 9.85 12.16
N TYR A 462 0.24 8.65 12.72
CA TYR A 462 -0.82 7.86 13.37
C TYR A 462 -0.84 7.98 14.89
N TRP A 463 0.33 8.22 15.53
CA TRP A 463 0.48 8.03 16.97
C TRP A 463 1.01 9.27 17.72
N TYR A 464 1.41 10.33 17.02
CA TYR A 464 1.96 11.52 17.65
C TYR A 464 0.88 12.33 18.35
N SER A 465 1.20 12.90 19.53
CA SER A 465 0.23 13.59 20.39
C SER A 465 -0.31 14.92 19.85
N ASP A 466 0.29 15.50 18.81
CA ASP A 466 -0.15 16.75 18.22
C ASP A 466 -1.27 16.52 17.20
N LEU A 467 -2.51 16.45 17.68
CA LEU A 467 -3.68 16.15 16.85
C LEU A 467 -4.00 17.21 15.78
N GLN A 468 -3.40 18.39 15.85
CA GLN A 468 -3.59 19.41 14.82
C GLN A 468 -2.74 19.13 13.60
N ASN A 469 -1.53 18.58 13.79
CA ASN A 469 -0.57 18.27 12.74
C ASN A 469 -0.49 16.77 12.41
N THR A 470 -1.19 15.92 13.17
CA THR A 470 -1.26 14.46 12.93
C THR A 470 -2.73 14.00 12.86
N PRO A 471 -3.44 14.30 11.77
CA PRO A 471 -4.88 14.08 11.65
C PRO A 471 -5.28 12.61 11.67
N LEU A 472 -4.34 11.69 11.41
CA LEU A 472 -4.59 10.25 11.41
C LEU A 472 -4.55 9.61 12.81
N ASN A 473 -4.15 10.36 13.85
CA ASN A 473 -4.32 9.91 15.23
C ASN A 473 -5.80 10.01 15.65
N PHE A 474 -6.62 9.15 15.08
CA PHE A 474 -8.08 9.18 15.22
C PHE A 474 -8.56 8.93 16.64
N VAL A 475 -7.86 8.10 17.40
CA VAL A 475 -8.26 7.75 18.78
C VAL A 475 -7.88 8.81 19.81
N GLY A 476 -7.09 9.81 19.43
CA GLY A 476 -6.62 10.85 20.35
C GLY A 476 -5.57 10.36 21.34
N TYR A 477 -4.73 9.40 20.93
CA TYR A 477 -3.63 8.89 21.73
C TYR A 477 -2.62 9.98 22.10
N GLN A 478 -2.15 9.92 23.35
CA GLN A 478 -1.19 10.88 23.87
C GLN A 478 -0.18 10.24 24.79
N ASN A 479 1.09 10.28 24.40
CA ASN A 479 2.20 9.86 25.24
C ASN A 479 3.48 10.60 24.83
N LYS A 480 3.94 11.52 25.69
CA LYS A 480 5.15 12.32 25.42
C LYS A 480 6.45 11.51 25.33
N THR A 481 6.48 10.29 25.90
CA THR A 481 7.62 9.40 25.75
C THR A 481 7.61 8.75 24.37
N ALA A 482 6.46 8.32 23.89
CA ALA A 482 6.28 7.83 22.53
C ALA A 482 6.61 8.91 21.49
N ASP A 483 6.16 10.17 21.69
CA ASP A 483 6.50 11.31 20.83
C ASP A 483 8.02 11.45 20.65
N LYS A 484 8.78 11.42 21.78
CA LYS A 484 10.24 11.54 21.74
C LYS A 484 10.94 10.37 21.03
N LEU A 485 10.34 9.18 21.07
CA LEU A 485 10.89 8.02 20.33
C LEU A 485 10.65 8.20 18.84
N MET A 486 9.45 8.62 18.43
CA MET A 486 9.10 8.89 17.03
C MET A 486 9.95 10.03 16.45
N ASP A 487 10.20 11.10 17.22
CA ASP A 487 11.11 12.17 16.78
C ASP A 487 12.56 11.68 16.57
N LYS A 488 13.02 10.75 17.42
CA LYS A 488 14.36 10.15 17.25
C LYS A 488 14.44 9.17 16.07
N LEU A 489 13.34 8.48 15.76
CA LEU A 489 13.27 7.56 14.61
C LEU A 489 13.33 8.27 13.25
N LYS A 490 13.00 9.56 13.21
CA LYS A 490 13.18 10.40 12.00
C LYS A 490 14.65 10.70 11.68
N ILE A 491 15.56 10.54 12.65
CA ILE A 491 16.98 10.83 12.48
C ILE A 491 17.70 9.56 12.01
N HIS A 492 18.57 9.69 11.03
CA HIS A 492 19.39 8.56 10.57
C HIS A 492 20.25 8.02 11.72
N LEU A 493 20.01 6.79 12.11
CA LEU A 493 20.63 6.12 13.25
C LEU A 493 21.28 4.81 12.82
N PRO A 494 22.34 4.36 13.52
CA PRO A 494 22.81 2.99 13.39
C PRO A 494 21.67 1.99 13.64
N LYS A 495 21.55 0.96 12.80
CA LYS A 495 20.45 -0.03 12.82
C LYS A 495 20.13 -0.56 14.21
N GLU A 496 21.13 -0.92 15.00
CA GLU A 496 20.94 -1.41 16.38
C GLU A 496 20.30 -0.38 17.33
N ARG A 497 20.55 0.90 17.09
CA ARG A 497 19.93 1.98 17.88
C ARG A 497 18.50 2.22 17.42
N GLN A 498 18.26 2.21 16.13
CA GLN A 498 16.94 2.34 15.55
C GLN A 498 16.02 1.19 16.02
N LYS A 499 16.51 -0.06 15.96
CA LYS A 499 15.82 -1.25 16.47
C LYS A 499 15.40 -1.09 17.94
N LYS A 500 16.29 -0.61 18.80
CA LYS A 500 15.96 -0.35 20.22
C LYS A 500 14.84 0.67 20.40
N LEU A 501 14.81 1.71 19.56
CA LEU A 501 13.73 2.71 19.60
C LEU A 501 12.39 2.13 19.16
N TYR A 502 12.38 1.30 18.10
CA TYR A 502 11.18 0.57 17.69
C TYR A 502 10.66 -0.36 18.79
N TYR A 503 11.55 -1.08 19.47
CA TYR A 503 11.16 -1.97 20.57
C TYR A 503 10.55 -1.17 21.73
N GLN A 504 11.19 -0.10 22.18
CA GLN A 504 10.66 0.78 23.21
C GLN A 504 9.31 1.40 22.84
N PHE A 505 9.14 1.79 21.59
CA PHE A 505 7.86 2.30 21.10
C PHE A 505 6.77 1.22 21.17
N GLN A 506 7.08 0.00 20.74
CA GLN A 506 6.12 -1.11 20.78
C GLN A 506 5.74 -1.49 22.21
N GLU A 507 6.69 -1.51 23.15
CA GLU A 507 6.40 -1.72 24.56
C GLU A 507 5.40 -0.69 25.08
N ILE A 508 5.64 0.60 24.83
CA ILE A 508 4.75 1.68 25.27
C ILE A 508 3.35 1.57 24.65
N ILE A 509 3.27 1.39 23.33
CA ILE A 509 1.97 1.33 22.64
C ILE A 509 1.17 0.08 23.06
N HIS A 510 1.86 -1.02 23.32
CA HIS A 510 1.27 -2.25 23.82
C HIS A 510 0.73 -2.07 25.25
N GLU A 511 1.48 -1.44 26.14
CA GLU A 511 1.04 -1.16 27.52
C GLU A 511 -0.12 -0.16 27.57
N ASP A 512 -0.13 0.84 26.68
CA ASP A 512 -1.16 1.88 26.68
C ASP A 512 -2.46 1.44 25.99
N GLN A 513 -2.41 0.42 25.11
CA GLN A 513 -3.55 -0.09 24.33
C GLN A 513 -4.49 1.01 23.83
N PRO A 514 -4.01 1.98 23.04
CA PRO A 514 -4.87 3.07 22.54
C PRO A 514 -5.98 2.57 21.62
N VAL A 515 -5.77 1.40 21.04
CA VAL A 515 -6.71 0.62 20.24
C VAL A 515 -6.64 -0.84 20.70
N THR A 516 -7.63 -1.65 20.41
CA THR A 516 -7.44 -3.11 20.41
C THR A 516 -6.89 -3.51 19.04
N PHE A 517 -5.61 -3.90 19.01
CA PHE A 517 -5.02 -4.50 17.83
C PHE A 517 -5.65 -5.87 17.60
N MET A 518 -6.24 -6.10 16.43
CA MET A 518 -6.93 -7.35 16.11
C MET A 518 -5.94 -8.37 15.53
N TYR A 519 -5.61 -8.23 14.28
CA TYR A 519 -4.70 -9.13 13.57
C TYR A 519 -4.10 -8.45 12.34
N TRP A 520 -2.96 -8.93 11.93
CA TRP A 520 -2.34 -8.68 10.63
C TRP A 520 -2.99 -9.59 9.61
N ILE A 521 -3.48 -9.03 8.51
CA ILE A 521 -4.12 -9.79 7.42
C ILE A 521 -3.05 -10.12 6.37
N SER A 522 -2.98 -11.40 5.98
CA SER A 522 -2.10 -11.82 4.90
C SER A 522 -2.71 -11.51 3.54
N ASP A 523 -1.90 -10.96 2.63
CA ASP A 523 -2.27 -10.82 1.23
C ASP A 523 -2.10 -12.17 0.51
N ILE A 524 -3.10 -12.56 -0.28
CA ILE A 524 -3.10 -13.82 -1.00
C ILE A 524 -3.17 -13.55 -2.50
N VAL A 525 -2.17 -14.08 -3.22
CA VAL A 525 -2.03 -13.92 -4.67
C VAL A 525 -2.22 -15.25 -5.37
N GLY A 526 -3.13 -15.30 -6.32
CA GLY A 526 -3.33 -16.42 -7.24
C GLY A 526 -2.45 -16.26 -8.47
N ILE A 527 -1.69 -17.29 -8.81
CA ILE A 527 -0.71 -17.28 -9.90
C ILE A 527 -0.90 -18.50 -10.77
N ASN A 528 -0.93 -18.33 -12.08
CA ASN A 528 -0.91 -19.45 -13.03
C ASN A 528 0.45 -20.15 -12.97
N LYS A 529 0.44 -21.49 -12.78
CA LYS A 529 1.64 -22.33 -12.65
C LYS A 529 2.56 -22.30 -13.88
N ARG A 530 2.09 -21.78 -15.04
CA ARG A 530 2.93 -21.58 -16.23
C ARG A 530 3.96 -20.46 -16.04
N ILE A 531 3.72 -19.50 -15.13
CA ILE A 531 4.66 -18.43 -14.81
C ILE A 531 5.77 -18.97 -13.90
N LYS A 532 7.01 -18.67 -14.26
CA LYS A 532 8.22 -19.06 -13.53
C LYS A 532 9.02 -17.83 -13.11
N ASN A 533 9.92 -18.03 -12.15
CA ASN A 533 10.80 -17.00 -11.59
C ASN A 533 10.02 -15.82 -10.98
N ILE A 534 8.81 -16.09 -10.48
CA ILE A 534 7.99 -15.11 -9.82
C ILE A 534 8.46 -14.90 -8.38
N ASN A 535 8.79 -13.67 -8.04
CA ASN A 535 9.13 -13.27 -6.68
C ASN A 535 8.09 -12.25 -6.22
N ILE A 536 7.19 -12.66 -5.32
CA ILE A 536 6.19 -11.80 -4.73
C ILE A 536 6.69 -11.35 -3.36
N THR A 537 6.64 -10.05 -3.15
CA THR A 537 7.15 -9.40 -1.94
C THR A 537 6.13 -8.39 -1.43
N PRO A 538 6.31 -7.83 -0.23
CA PRO A 538 5.46 -6.75 0.28
C PRO A 538 5.45 -5.48 -0.59
N LEU A 539 6.33 -5.38 -1.58
CA LEU A 539 6.36 -4.26 -2.53
C LEU A 539 5.34 -4.39 -3.66
N GLY A 540 4.74 -5.57 -3.82
CA GLY A 540 3.71 -5.85 -4.82
C GLY A 540 3.95 -7.15 -5.59
N ALA A 541 2.90 -7.63 -6.23
CA ALA A 541 2.95 -8.91 -6.93
C ALA A 541 3.63 -8.83 -8.30
N ILE A 542 3.62 -7.67 -8.96
CA ILE A 542 4.21 -7.48 -10.30
C ILE A 542 5.56 -6.77 -10.30
N THR A 543 6.07 -6.42 -9.12
CA THR A 543 7.41 -5.84 -8.98
C THR A 543 8.45 -6.78 -9.59
N HIS A 544 9.34 -6.26 -10.44
CA HIS A 544 10.34 -7.03 -11.20
C HIS A 544 9.75 -8.11 -12.13
N CYS A 545 8.52 -7.97 -12.62
CA CYS A 545 7.89 -8.96 -13.51
C CYS A 545 8.68 -9.21 -14.80
N TRP A 546 9.60 -8.34 -15.18
CA TRP A 546 10.51 -8.54 -16.30
C TRP A 546 11.50 -9.71 -16.11
N GLU A 547 11.64 -10.24 -14.90
CA GLU A 547 12.40 -11.46 -14.62
C GLU A 547 11.59 -12.74 -14.81
N TRP A 548 10.29 -12.62 -15.03
CA TRP A 548 9.43 -13.77 -15.21
C TRP A 548 9.68 -14.47 -16.56
N SER A 549 9.38 -15.76 -16.61
CA SER A 549 9.34 -16.55 -17.84
C SER A 549 8.08 -17.40 -17.87
N VAL A 550 7.69 -17.82 -19.06
CA VAL A 550 6.50 -18.66 -19.28
C VAL A 550 6.95 -20.02 -19.83
N LYS A 551 6.39 -21.11 -19.31
CA LYS A 551 6.59 -22.47 -19.83
C LYS A 551 5.41 -22.93 -20.66
#